data_4cd0028039abf4e0ee5cb5bc82a3d32c
#
_entry.id   4cd0028039abf4e0ee5cb5bc82a3d32c
#
_cell.length_a   1.000
_cell.length_b   1.000
_cell.length_c   1.000
_cell.angle_alpha   90.00
_cell.angle_beta   90.00
_cell.angle_gamma   90.00
#
_symmetry.space_group_name_H-M   'P 1'
#
loop_
_entity.id
_entity.type
_entity.pdbx_description
1 polymer ?
#
loop_
_entity_poly.entity_id
_entity_poly.type
_entity_poly.pdbx_seq_one_letter_code
_entity_poly.pdbx_strand_id
1 'polypeptide(L)'
;MRILSVIILSVLFSFSSAQNQGVKIALLKYSGGGDWYANPTSLPNLIKFCNSNLKTNIYSEPSTVELSSPEIFNFPFIHATGHGNIIFSESEAGNLRTYLEGGGFLHVDDNYGLDEYFRREMKKVFPEKELIELPPSHPIFHQKYTFNEGLPKIHEHDGKQPQAFGLFIDDRMVLFYTYECDLGDGWEDVDVHNDPEETRLKALKMGANIIQFVFGQ
;
A
#
# COMPACT_ATOMS: atom_id res chain seq x y z
N MET A 1 -66.91 -23.87 25.71
CA MET A 1 -65.48 -24.16 25.71
C MET A 1 -64.86 -23.60 24.42
N ARG A 2 -64.13 -22.50 24.48
CA ARG A 2 -63.39 -21.93 23.32
C ARG A 2 -61.94 -22.35 23.46
N ILE A 3 -61.48 -23.13 22.50
CA ILE A 3 -60.08 -23.57 22.42
C ILE A 3 -59.26 -22.43 21.75
N LEU A 4 -58.33 -21.83 22.50
CA LEU A 4 -57.42 -20.78 22.02
C LEU A 4 -56.20 -21.49 21.44
N SER A 5 -56.08 -21.49 20.10
CA SER A 5 -54.91 -22.02 19.42
C SER A 5 -53.79 -20.96 19.47
N VAL A 6 -52.72 -21.24 20.20
CA VAL A 6 -51.51 -20.44 20.22
C VAL A 6 -50.62 -20.87 19.06
N ILE A 7 -50.43 -19.98 18.06
CA ILE A 7 -49.47 -20.18 16.98
C ILE A 7 -48.13 -19.67 17.48
N ILE A 8 -47.19 -20.59 17.71
CA ILE A 8 -45.79 -20.26 18.00
C ILE A 8 -45.06 -20.00 16.68
N LEU A 9 -44.75 -18.73 16.40
CA LEU A 9 -43.95 -18.32 15.25
C LEU A 9 -42.44 -18.48 15.61
N SER A 10 -41.84 -19.58 15.16
CA SER A 10 -40.39 -19.80 15.30
C SER A 10 -39.65 -18.97 14.27
N VAL A 11 -38.99 -17.88 14.70
CA VAL A 11 -38.09 -17.10 13.89
C VAL A 11 -36.75 -17.85 13.81
N LEU A 12 -36.49 -18.46 12.66
CA LEU A 12 -35.16 -19.04 12.33
C LEU A 12 -34.19 -17.90 12.02
N PHE A 13 -33.34 -17.58 12.98
CA PHE A 13 -32.16 -16.75 12.72
C PHE A 13 -31.15 -17.57 11.88
N SER A 14 -31.10 -17.33 10.57
CA SER A 14 -30.02 -17.80 9.73
C SER A 14 -28.78 -16.99 10.08
N PHE A 15 -27.84 -17.56 10.82
CA PHE A 15 -26.50 -17.03 10.94
C PHE A 15 -25.83 -17.21 9.58
N SER A 16 -25.82 -16.17 8.76
CA SER A 16 -24.92 -16.09 7.62
C SER A 16 -23.51 -15.99 8.20
N SER A 17 -22.75 -17.07 8.14
CA SER A 17 -21.32 -16.98 8.36
C SER A 17 -20.77 -16.12 7.22
N ALA A 18 -20.40 -14.87 7.51
CA ALA A 18 -19.60 -14.07 6.61
C ALA A 18 -18.34 -14.91 6.32
N GLN A 19 -18.25 -15.46 5.12
CA GLN A 19 -17.01 -16.04 4.63
C GLN A 19 -15.98 -14.92 4.76
N ASN A 20 -14.95 -15.17 5.54
CA ASN A 20 -13.84 -14.25 5.72
C ASN A 20 -13.06 -14.20 4.40
N GLN A 21 -13.59 -13.43 3.44
CA GLN A 21 -12.95 -13.23 2.15
C GLN A 21 -11.68 -12.43 2.42
N GLY A 22 -10.54 -12.95 1.94
CA GLY A 22 -9.27 -12.27 2.07
C GLY A 22 -9.29 -10.89 1.39
N VAL A 23 -8.40 -10.02 1.83
CA VAL A 23 -8.20 -8.71 1.22
C VAL A 23 -7.35 -8.85 -0.03
N LYS A 24 -7.71 -8.17 -1.12
CA LYS A 24 -6.87 -8.05 -2.30
C LYS A 24 -6.11 -6.74 -2.27
N ILE A 25 -4.82 -6.80 -2.59
CA ILE A 25 -3.98 -5.63 -2.85
C ILE A 25 -3.48 -5.66 -4.29
N ALA A 26 -3.08 -4.53 -4.84
CA ALA A 26 -2.67 -4.45 -6.23
C ALA A 26 -1.35 -3.72 -6.44
N LEU A 27 -0.66 -4.09 -7.53
CA LEU A 27 0.43 -3.35 -8.12
C LEU A 27 -0.14 -2.38 -9.16
N LEU A 28 0.27 -1.12 -9.11
CA LEU A 28 -0.12 -0.11 -10.10
C LEU A 28 0.67 -0.28 -11.38
N LYS A 29 -0.02 -0.51 -12.49
CA LYS A 29 0.54 -0.40 -13.83
C LYS A 29 0.28 1.02 -14.34
N TYR A 30 1.35 1.76 -14.59
CA TYR A 30 1.32 3.14 -15.04
C TYR A 30 1.98 3.31 -16.40
N SER A 31 1.72 4.43 -17.06
CA SER A 31 2.34 4.85 -18.31
C SER A 31 3.54 5.77 -18.06
N GLY A 32 4.31 6.08 -19.12
CA GLY A 32 5.41 7.05 -19.04
C GLY A 32 6.78 6.46 -19.33
N GLY A 33 6.88 5.14 -19.44
CA GLY A 33 8.13 4.44 -19.79
C GLY A 33 8.96 4.00 -18.59
N GLY A 34 8.52 4.29 -17.36
CA GLY A 34 9.08 3.66 -16.17
C GLY A 34 8.66 2.20 -16.03
N ASP A 35 9.43 1.45 -15.29
CA ASP A 35 9.32 -0.01 -15.18
C ASP A 35 8.50 -0.44 -13.95
N TRP A 36 7.22 -0.11 -13.93
CA TRP A 36 6.27 -0.48 -12.87
C TRP A 36 6.34 -1.98 -12.46
N TYR A 37 6.96 -2.82 -13.28
CA TYR A 37 7.11 -4.26 -13.11
C TYR A 37 8.49 -4.65 -12.56
N ALA A 38 9.30 -3.71 -12.10
CA ALA A 38 10.70 -3.92 -11.69
C ALA A 38 10.88 -4.96 -10.59
N ASN A 39 9.94 -5.02 -9.63
CA ASN A 39 10.04 -5.85 -8.42
C ASN A 39 8.97 -6.97 -8.39
N PRO A 40 9.06 -8.00 -9.26
CA PRO A 40 7.96 -8.94 -9.46
C PRO A 40 7.66 -9.83 -8.24
N THR A 41 8.65 -10.11 -7.39
CA THR A 41 8.47 -10.97 -6.21
C THR A 41 8.23 -10.18 -4.92
N SER A 42 8.34 -8.84 -4.95
CA SER A 42 8.26 -7.97 -3.79
C SER A 42 6.92 -8.08 -3.06
N LEU A 43 5.80 -7.81 -3.73
CA LEU A 43 4.47 -7.89 -3.11
C LEU A 43 4.09 -9.31 -2.65
N PRO A 44 4.32 -10.39 -3.42
CA PRO A 44 4.12 -11.75 -2.94
C PRO A 44 4.86 -12.05 -1.62
N ASN A 45 6.12 -11.64 -1.51
CA ASN A 45 6.91 -11.82 -0.29
C ASN A 45 6.40 -10.97 0.87
N LEU A 46 6.05 -9.71 0.62
CA LEU A 46 5.44 -8.85 1.65
C LEU A 46 4.11 -9.44 2.14
N ILE A 47 3.24 -9.90 1.27
CA ILE A 47 1.96 -10.55 1.61
C ILE A 47 2.23 -11.78 2.50
N LYS A 48 3.14 -12.65 2.08
CA LYS A 48 3.52 -13.85 2.85
C LYS A 48 4.01 -13.47 4.25
N PHE A 49 4.86 -12.43 4.33
CA PHE A 49 5.38 -11.92 5.60
C PHE A 49 4.25 -11.37 6.50
N CYS A 50 3.36 -10.56 5.96
CA CYS A 50 2.22 -9.99 6.69
C CYS A 50 1.25 -11.07 7.17
N ASN A 51 0.87 -12.02 6.32
CA ASN A 51 -0.03 -13.10 6.70
C ASN A 51 0.54 -13.94 7.84
N SER A 52 1.86 -14.16 7.84
CA SER A 52 2.55 -14.93 8.89
C SER A 52 2.70 -14.15 10.19
N ASN A 53 3.06 -12.87 10.13
CA ASN A 53 3.50 -12.10 11.29
C ASN A 53 2.41 -11.19 11.89
N LEU A 54 1.48 -10.66 11.05
CA LEU A 54 0.38 -9.80 11.47
C LEU A 54 -0.95 -10.55 11.60
N LYS A 55 -1.01 -11.81 11.16
CA LYS A 55 -2.25 -12.60 11.08
C LYS A 55 -3.27 -11.96 10.13
N THR A 56 -2.81 -11.27 9.10
CA THR A 56 -3.65 -10.77 8.02
C THR A 56 -4.19 -11.92 7.16
N ASN A 57 -5.24 -11.66 6.42
CA ASN A 57 -5.79 -12.57 5.40
C ASN A 57 -5.74 -11.86 4.05
N ILE A 58 -4.54 -11.60 3.52
CA ILE A 58 -4.35 -11.02 2.20
C ILE A 58 -4.17 -12.19 1.21
N TYR A 59 -4.83 -12.11 0.04
CA TYR A 59 -4.63 -13.11 -1.02
C TYR A 59 -3.15 -13.16 -1.42
N SER A 60 -2.62 -14.36 -1.63
CA SER A 60 -1.18 -14.60 -1.88
C SER A 60 -0.67 -13.92 -3.15
N GLU A 61 -1.55 -13.81 -4.15
CA GLU A 61 -1.19 -13.22 -5.44
C GLU A 61 -1.76 -11.80 -5.51
N PRO A 62 -0.93 -10.77 -5.63
CA PRO A 62 -1.39 -9.41 -5.87
C PRO A 62 -2.01 -9.31 -7.27
N SER A 63 -2.97 -8.42 -7.42
CA SER A 63 -3.51 -8.05 -8.73
C SER A 63 -2.64 -6.97 -9.37
N THR A 64 -2.76 -6.79 -10.70
CA THR A 64 -2.24 -5.60 -11.39
C THR A 64 -3.42 -4.74 -11.82
N VAL A 65 -3.34 -3.42 -11.62
CA VAL A 65 -4.42 -2.49 -11.94
C VAL A 65 -3.89 -1.22 -12.60
N GLU A 66 -4.65 -0.68 -13.56
CA GLU A 66 -4.40 0.62 -14.19
C GLU A 66 -5.35 1.67 -13.57
N LEU A 67 -4.91 2.92 -13.46
CA LEU A 67 -5.76 4.01 -12.96
C LEU A 67 -6.99 4.29 -13.84
N SER A 68 -6.92 3.92 -15.11
CA SER A 68 -8.04 4.01 -16.05
C SER A 68 -9.14 2.97 -15.82
N SER A 69 -8.83 1.88 -15.08
CA SER A 69 -9.76 0.79 -14.82
C SER A 69 -10.67 1.11 -13.63
N PRO A 70 -12.00 0.86 -13.73
CA PRO A 70 -12.88 0.94 -12.56
C PRO A 70 -12.56 -0.09 -11.47
N GLU A 71 -11.76 -1.11 -11.77
CA GLU A 71 -11.33 -2.11 -10.80
C GLU A 71 -10.44 -1.55 -9.68
N ILE A 72 -9.84 -0.35 -9.87
CA ILE A 72 -9.04 0.33 -8.84
C ILE A 72 -9.80 0.41 -7.48
N PHE A 73 -11.12 0.59 -7.52
CA PHE A 73 -11.96 0.72 -6.33
C PHE A 73 -12.17 -0.60 -5.58
N ASN A 74 -11.73 -1.73 -6.12
CA ASN A 74 -11.79 -3.04 -5.44
C ASN A 74 -10.58 -3.31 -4.52
N PHE A 75 -9.56 -2.44 -4.55
CA PHE A 75 -8.32 -2.62 -3.82
C PHE A 75 -8.17 -1.54 -2.73
N PRO A 76 -8.25 -1.89 -1.44
CA PRO A 76 -8.04 -0.91 -0.37
C PRO A 76 -6.60 -0.40 -0.30
N PHE A 77 -5.66 -1.15 -0.88
CA PHE A 77 -4.23 -0.81 -0.95
C PHE A 77 -3.68 -1.09 -2.33
N ILE A 78 -3.02 -0.07 -2.90
CA ILE A 78 -2.29 -0.17 -4.17
C ILE A 78 -0.85 0.23 -3.90
N HIS A 79 0.08 -0.55 -4.47
CA HIS A 79 1.51 -0.28 -4.46
C HIS A 79 1.96 0.16 -5.85
N ALA A 80 2.82 1.16 -5.91
CA ALA A 80 3.53 1.57 -7.10
C ALA A 80 5.03 1.58 -6.83
N THR A 81 5.80 1.10 -7.77
CA THR A 81 7.27 1.08 -7.70
C THR A 81 7.85 1.23 -9.09
N GLY A 82 9.14 1.45 -9.21
CA GLY A 82 9.88 1.45 -10.47
C GLY A 82 10.88 2.58 -10.58
N HIS A 83 11.55 2.59 -11.72
CA HIS A 83 12.54 3.59 -12.09
C HIS A 83 11.98 4.55 -13.15
N GLY A 84 12.44 5.80 -13.10
CA GLY A 84 12.19 6.78 -14.15
C GLY A 84 10.77 7.32 -14.21
N ASN A 85 10.24 7.52 -15.43
CA ASN A 85 9.09 8.39 -15.64
C ASN A 85 7.75 7.67 -15.44
N ILE A 86 6.89 8.31 -14.66
CA ILE A 86 5.48 7.98 -14.51
C ILE A 86 4.62 9.10 -15.11
N ILE A 87 3.54 8.75 -15.80
CA ILE A 87 2.60 9.71 -16.41
C ILE A 87 1.16 9.28 -16.12
N PHE A 88 0.35 10.24 -15.67
CA PHE A 88 -1.10 10.10 -15.56
C PHE A 88 -1.78 11.02 -16.58
N SER A 89 -2.77 10.50 -17.30
CA SER A 89 -3.73 11.34 -18.02
C SER A 89 -4.63 12.09 -17.03
N GLU A 90 -5.35 13.10 -17.50
CA GLU A 90 -6.30 13.85 -16.65
C GLU A 90 -7.38 12.95 -16.06
N SER A 91 -7.86 11.95 -16.83
CA SER A 91 -8.85 10.98 -16.34
C SER A 91 -8.27 10.05 -15.28
N GLU A 92 -7.02 9.58 -15.45
CA GLU A 92 -6.33 8.75 -14.47
C GLU A 92 -6.05 9.51 -13.18
N ALA A 93 -5.63 10.78 -13.28
CA ALA A 93 -5.47 11.64 -12.12
C ALA A 93 -6.79 11.84 -11.37
N GLY A 94 -7.90 12.06 -12.08
CA GLY A 94 -9.24 12.16 -11.50
C GLY A 94 -9.70 10.87 -10.82
N ASN A 95 -9.44 9.72 -11.43
CA ASN A 95 -9.75 8.42 -10.85
C ASN A 95 -8.94 8.14 -9.59
N LEU A 96 -7.63 8.45 -9.61
CA LEU A 96 -6.77 8.30 -8.44
C LEU A 96 -7.24 9.21 -7.30
N ARG A 97 -7.59 10.46 -7.60
CA ARG A 97 -8.18 11.37 -6.59
C ARG A 97 -9.44 10.77 -5.97
N THR A 98 -10.39 10.32 -6.79
CA THR A 98 -11.63 9.70 -6.31
C THR A 98 -11.36 8.45 -5.47
N TYR A 99 -10.40 7.64 -5.87
CA TYR A 99 -9.98 6.45 -5.13
C TYR A 99 -9.43 6.81 -3.73
N LEU A 100 -8.54 7.78 -3.66
CA LEU A 100 -7.93 8.22 -2.41
C LEU A 100 -8.93 8.93 -1.48
N GLU A 101 -9.81 9.77 -2.03
CA GLU A 101 -10.91 10.41 -1.29
C GLU A 101 -11.92 9.36 -0.78
N GLY A 102 -12.17 8.31 -1.56
CA GLY A 102 -13.11 7.22 -1.26
C GLY A 102 -12.63 6.18 -0.24
N GLY A 103 -11.43 6.33 0.33
CA GLY A 103 -10.93 5.41 1.35
C GLY A 103 -9.76 4.53 0.90
N GLY A 104 -9.39 4.58 -0.37
CA GLY A 104 -8.22 3.89 -0.89
C GLY A 104 -6.90 4.44 -0.34
N PHE A 105 -5.85 3.63 -0.46
CA PHE A 105 -4.49 4.00 -0.04
C PHE A 105 -3.49 3.66 -1.13
N LEU A 106 -2.58 4.60 -1.43
CA LEU A 106 -1.48 4.39 -2.35
C LEU A 106 -0.14 4.42 -1.60
N HIS A 107 0.64 3.36 -1.71
CA HIS A 107 2.07 3.36 -1.37
C HIS A 107 2.89 3.47 -2.64
N VAL A 108 3.83 4.41 -2.66
CA VAL A 108 4.78 4.58 -3.78
C VAL A 108 6.19 4.44 -3.25
N ASP A 109 6.96 3.58 -3.87
CA ASP A 109 8.38 3.37 -3.57
C ASP A 109 9.23 3.78 -4.77
N ASP A 110 10.06 4.80 -4.61
CA ASP A 110 11.00 5.23 -5.65
C ASP A 110 12.23 4.32 -5.62
N ASN A 111 12.34 3.43 -6.59
CA ASN A 111 13.53 2.62 -6.73
C ASN A 111 14.74 3.44 -7.18
N TYR A 112 14.55 4.40 -8.08
CA TYR A 112 15.49 5.45 -8.44
C TYR A 112 14.97 6.28 -9.62
N GLY A 113 14.99 7.61 -9.45
CA GLY A 113 14.66 8.54 -10.53
C GLY A 113 13.17 8.67 -10.84
N LEU A 114 12.27 8.17 -9.98
CA LEU A 114 10.82 8.36 -10.08
C LEU A 114 10.37 9.69 -9.47
N ASP A 115 11.11 10.23 -8.49
CA ASP A 115 10.71 11.34 -7.61
C ASP A 115 10.19 12.57 -8.35
N GLU A 116 10.97 13.11 -9.30
CA GLU A 116 10.58 14.30 -10.05
C GLU A 116 9.25 14.10 -10.80
N TYR A 117 9.12 12.94 -11.44
CA TYR A 117 7.95 12.60 -12.24
C TYR A 117 6.73 12.32 -11.37
N PHE A 118 6.90 11.57 -10.30
CA PHE A 118 5.82 11.27 -9.37
C PHE A 118 5.26 12.54 -8.72
N ARG A 119 6.11 13.44 -8.23
CA ARG A 119 5.68 14.73 -7.66
C ARG A 119 4.94 15.59 -8.68
N ARG A 120 5.39 15.58 -9.94
CA ARG A 120 4.70 16.28 -11.03
C ARG A 120 3.29 15.71 -11.24
N GLU A 121 3.15 14.39 -11.29
CA GLU A 121 1.86 13.75 -11.50
C GLU A 121 0.91 13.95 -10.30
N MET A 122 1.43 13.95 -9.08
CA MET A 122 0.61 14.23 -7.90
C MET A 122 0.03 15.65 -7.88
N LYS A 123 0.69 16.63 -8.54
CA LYS A 123 0.11 17.97 -8.74
C LYS A 123 -1.10 17.99 -9.68
N LYS A 124 -1.27 16.99 -10.56
CA LYS A 124 -2.52 16.83 -11.32
C LYS A 124 -3.63 16.23 -10.44
N VAL A 125 -3.27 15.28 -9.55
CA VAL A 125 -4.23 14.62 -8.66
C VAL A 125 -4.73 15.57 -7.60
N PHE A 126 -3.83 16.28 -6.91
CA PHE A 126 -4.11 17.23 -5.83
C PHE A 126 -3.28 18.51 -6.00
N PRO A 127 -3.68 19.44 -6.91
CA PRO A 127 -2.93 20.68 -7.10
C PRO A 127 -2.86 21.55 -5.84
N GLU A 128 -3.84 21.39 -4.93
CA GLU A 128 -3.98 22.13 -3.67
C GLU A 128 -3.24 21.52 -2.48
N LYS A 129 -2.64 20.32 -2.64
CA LYS A 129 -1.97 19.60 -1.53
C LYS A 129 -0.49 19.42 -1.79
N GLU A 130 0.26 19.24 -0.71
CA GLU A 130 1.69 18.94 -0.72
C GLU A 130 1.96 17.59 -0.07
N LEU A 131 3.03 16.93 -0.49
CA LEU A 131 3.60 15.79 0.22
C LEU A 131 4.34 16.33 1.45
N ILE A 132 3.94 15.86 2.64
CA ILE A 132 4.48 16.30 3.92
C ILE A 132 5.51 15.27 4.38
N GLU A 133 6.73 15.70 4.65
CA GLU A 133 7.76 14.82 5.22
C GLU A 133 7.37 14.36 6.62
N LEU A 134 7.45 13.06 6.86
CA LEU A 134 7.05 12.44 8.12
C LEU A 134 8.25 12.33 9.07
N PRO A 135 8.13 12.84 10.31
CA PRO A 135 9.19 12.66 11.30
C PRO A 135 9.28 11.18 11.74
N PRO A 136 10.44 10.74 12.24
CA PRO A 136 10.63 9.39 12.78
C PRO A 136 9.64 9.00 13.88
N SER A 137 9.04 9.98 14.58
CA SER A 137 8.00 9.76 15.59
C SER A 137 6.61 9.44 15.02
N HIS A 138 6.43 9.51 13.68
CA HIS A 138 5.13 9.24 13.06
C HIS A 138 4.67 7.79 13.32
N PRO A 139 3.37 7.57 13.63
CA PRO A 139 2.85 6.24 14.00
C PRO A 139 3.15 5.11 13.00
N ILE A 140 3.31 5.40 11.70
CA ILE A 140 3.63 4.40 10.69
C ILE A 140 4.96 3.66 10.97
N PHE A 141 5.90 4.32 11.67
CA PHE A 141 7.18 3.73 12.05
C PHE A 141 7.10 2.92 13.36
N HIS A 142 5.95 2.93 14.05
CA HIS A 142 5.77 2.36 15.38
C HIS A 142 4.52 1.47 15.48
N GLN A 143 4.28 0.66 14.44
CA GLN A 143 3.18 -0.30 14.43
C GLN A 143 3.60 -1.60 15.14
N LYS A 144 3.70 -2.71 14.42
CA LYS A 144 4.21 -4.00 14.94
C LYS A 144 5.69 -3.91 15.30
N TYR A 145 6.44 -3.19 14.49
CA TYR A 145 7.89 -3.02 14.62
C TYR A 145 8.24 -1.57 14.85
N THR A 146 9.33 -1.31 15.57
CA THR A 146 9.78 0.05 15.90
C THR A 146 10.98 0.45 15.06
N PHE A 147 10.86 1.58 14.38
CA PHE A 147 11.91 2.23 13.60
C PHE A 147 12.17 3.63 14.16
N ASN A 148 13.04 3.74 15.16
CA ASN A 148 13.32 5.00 15.85
C ASN A 148 13.96 6.07 14.96
N GLU A 149 14.67 5.64 13.93
CA GLU A 149 15.33 6.53 12.95
C GLU A 149 14.43 6.81 11.73
N GLY A 150 13.19 6.29 11.73
CA GLY A 150 12.28 6.40 10.59
C GLY A 150 12.54 5.33 9.52
N LEU A 151 12.47 5.73 8.25
CA LEU A 151 12.56 4.80 7.12
C LEU A 151 13.94 4.13 7.02
N PRO A 152 14.02 2.78 6.91
CA PRO A 152 15.31 2.11 6.71
C PRO A 152 15.85 2.35 5.31
N LYS A 153 17.15 2.52 5.16
CA LYS A 153 17.88 2.51 3.89
C LYS A 153 18.17 1.06 3.51
N ILE A 154 17.77 0.66 2.31
CA ILE A 154 18.03 -0.68 1.77
C ILE A 154 19.19 -0.62 0.78
N HIS A 155 19.06 0.21 -0.26
CA HIS A 155 20.15 0.46 -1.21
C HIS A 155 20.62 1.91 -1.20
N GLU A 156 21.84 2.11 -1.66
CA GLU A 156 22.46 3.42 -1.82
C GLU A 156 22.39 3.87 -3.27
N HIS A 157 21.92 5.11 -3.50
CA HIS A 157 21.95 5.74 -4.81
C HIS A 157 22.78 7.03 -4.77
N ASP A 158 22.17 8.13 -4.30
CA ASP A 158 22.79 9.46 -4.31
C ASP A 158 23.46 9.82 -2.97
N GLY A 159 23.59 8.87 -2.04
CA GLY A 159 24.15 9.11 -0.71
C GLY A 159 23.27 9.98 0.19
N LYS A 160 21.99 10.15 -0.18
CA LYS A 160 21.01 10.88 0.63
C LYS A 160 20.38 9.97 1.70
N GLN A 161 19.90 10.59 2.76
CA GLN A 161 19.11 9.87 3.77
C GLN A 161 17.76 9.48 3.21
N PRO A 162 17.21 8.32 3.62
CA PRO A 162 15.85 7.93 3.25
C PRO A 162 14.83 8.93 3.81
N GLN A 163 13.84 9.28 3.01
CA GLN A 163 12.79 10.22 3.37
C GLN A 163 11.41 9.58 3.14
N ALA A 164 10.52 9.83 4.06
CA ALA A 164 9.14 9.37 4.00
C ALA A 164 8.20 10.56 3.88
N PHE A 165 7.26 10.51 2.96
CA PHE A 165 6.28 11.56 2.77
C PHE A 165 4.85 11.00 2.86
N GLY A 166 3.95 11.78 3.45
CA GLY A 166 2.53 11.50 3.48
C GLY A 166 1.73 12.55 2.72
N LEU A 167 0.64 12.13 2.09
CA LEU A 167 -0.41 13.04 1.64
C LEU A 167 -1.65 12.79 2.48
N PHE A 168 -2.27 13.87 2.94
CA PHE A 168 -3.38 13.80 3.89
C PHE A 168 -4.66 14.41 3.30
N ILE A 169 -5.78 13.73 3.52
CA ILE A 169 -7.13 14.26 3.33
C ILE A 169 -7.76 14.30 4.71
N ASP A 170 -8.05 15.52 5.19
CA ASP A 170 -8.35 15.77 6.60
C ASP A 170 -7.24 15.18 7.49
N ASP A 171 -7.58 14.35 8.45
CA ASP A 171 -6.61 13.72 9.35
C ASP A 171 -6.15 12.33 8.85
N ARG A 172 -6.66 11.82 7.73
CA ARG A 172 -6.32 10.53 7.18
C ARG A 172 -5.16 10.63 6.19
N MET A 173 -4.09 9.88 6.41
CA MET A 173 -3.05 9.69 5.41
C MET A 173 -3.58 8.77 4.32
N VAL A 174 -3.59 9.23 3.08
CA VAL A 174 -4.12 8.51 1.92
C VAL A 174 -3.04 7.99 0.99
N LEU A 175 -1.85 8.55 1.12
CA LEU A 175 -0.69 8.17 0.34
C LEU A 175 0.54 8.20 1.22
N PHE A 176 1.39 7.19 1.08
CA PHE A 176 2.71 7.11 1.68
C PHE A 176 3.75 6.95 0.57
N TYR A 177 4.72 7.85 0.53
CA TYR A 177 5.78 7.87 -0.46
C TYR A 177 7.13 7.66 0.22
N THR A 178 7.85 6.65 -0.22
CA THR A 178 9.18 6.29 0.26
C THR A 178 10.21 6.66 -0.81
N TYR A 179 11.19 7.45 -0.41
CA TYR A 179 12.20 8.02 -1.27
C TYR A 179 13.61 7.69 -0.75
N GLU A 180 14.55 7.38 -1.64
CA GLU A 180 15.94 7.05 -1.30
C GLU A 180 16.09 5.85 -0.34
N CYS A 181 15.21 4.86 -0.43
CA CYS A 181 15.25 3.72 0.49
C CYS A 181 15.14 2.33 -0.14
N ASP A 182 14.44 2.18 -1.27
CA ASP A 182 14.24 0.93 -2.02
C ASP A 182 13.62 -0.21 -1.19
N LEU A 183 12.49 0.08 -0.56
CA LEU A 183 11.79 -0.96 0.21
C LEU A 183 11.39 -2.15 -0.67
N GLY A 184 10.93 -1.87 -1.89
CA GLY A 184 10.48 -2.87 -2.85
C GLY A 184 11.56 -3.88 -3.17
N ASP A 185 12.80 -3.43 -3.36
CA ASP A 185 13.96 -4.29 -3.59
C ASP A 185 14.22 -5.20 -2.40
N GLY A 186 14.17 -4.64 -1.18
CA GLY A 186 14.34 -5.42 0.03
C GLY A 186 13.21 -6.45 0.30
N TRP A 187 12.08 -6.37 -0.41
CA TRP A 187 11.02 -7.38 -0.35
C TRP A 187 11.21 -8.50 -1.38
N GLU A 188 12.09 -8.31 -2.38
CA GLU A 188 12.34 -9.28 -3.44
C GLU A 188 12.91 -10.62 -2.90
N ASP A 189 12.99 -11.63 -3.75
CA ASP A 189 13.65 -12.89 -3.43
C ASP A 189 15.14 -12.68 -3.13
N VAL A 190 15.69 -13.52 -2.28
CA VAL A 190 17.05 -13.35 -1.73
C VAL A 190 18.15 -13.29 -2.79
N ASP A 191 17.94 -13.94 -3.91
CA ASP A 191 18.90 -14.08 -5.02
C ASP A 191 18.79 -12.95 -6.06
N VAL A 192 17.82 -12.03 -5.92
CA VAL A 192 17.66 -10.91 -6.86
C VAL A 192 18.75 -9.86 -6.61
N HIS A 193 18.82 -9.32 -5.40
CA HIS A 193 19.79 -8.29 -5.03
C HIS A 193 20.96 -8.82 -4.19
N ASN A 194 20.85 -10.07 -3.69
CA ASN A 194 21.80 -10.69 -2.77
C ASN A 194 21.99 -9.90 -1.46
N ASP A 195 20.95 -9.21 -1.03
CA ASP A 195 20.95 -8.44 0.20
C ASP A 195 21.15 -9.33 1.43
N PRO A 196 21.86 -8.83 2.45
CA PRO A 196 21.93 -9.50 3.74
C PRO A 196 20.52 -9.76 4.31
N GLU A 197 20.32 -10.92 4.94
CA GLU A 197 19.03 -11.27 5.55
C GLU A 197 18.53 -10.19 6.51
N GLU A 198 19.42 -9.54 7.25
CA GLU A 198 19.06 -8.45 8.17
C GLU A 198 18.45 -7.25 7.43
N THR A 199 19.02 -6.87 6.28
CA THR A 199 18.54 -5.77 5.44
C THR A 199 17.16 -6.10 4.88
N ARG A 200 16.99 -7.28 4.28
CA ARG A 200 15.70 -7.76 3.79
C ARG A 200 14.65 -7.81 4.90
N LEU A 201 15.02 -8.30 6.08
CA LEU A 201 14.11 -8.36 7.21
C LEU A 201 13.70 -6.96 7.70
N LYS A 202 14.59 -5.96 7.63
CA LYS A 202 14.23 -4.56 7.92
C LYS A 202 13.19 -4.05 6.92
N ALA A 203 13.40 -4.28 5.63
CA ALA A 203 12.46 -3.88 4.58
C ALA A 203 11.08 -4.54 4.78
N LEU A 204 11.02 -5.86 4.97
CA LEU A 204 9.78 -6.60 5.22
C LEU A 204 9.04 -6.14 6.49
N LYS A 205 9.78 -5.83 7.56
CA LYS A 205 9.20 -5.28 8.80
C LYS A 205 8.61 -3.88 8.56
N MET A 206 9.27 -3.03 7.78
CA MET A 206 8.73 -1.71 7.43
C MET A 206 7.48 -1.85 6.54
N GLY A 207 7.50 -2.74 5.55
CA GLY A 207 6.32 -3.08 4.76
C GLY A 207 5.15 -3.58 5.61
N ALA A 208 5.42 -4.43 6.60
CA ALA A 208 4.40 -4.89 7.54
C ALA A 208 3.82 -3.74 8.38
N ASN A 209 4.64 -2.78 8.80
CA ASN A 209 4.16 -1.57 9.47
C ASN A 209 3.26 -0.74 8.58
N ILE A 210 3.62 -0.58 7.29
CA ILE A 210 2.77 0.12 6.30
C ILE A 210 1.40 -0.57 6.22
N ILE A 211 1.37 -1.88 6.01
CA ILE A 211 0.12 -2.66 5.92
C ILE A 211 -0.70 -2.53 7.21
N GLN A 212 -0.08 -2.68 8.37
CA GLN A 212 -0.79 -2.55 9.65
C GLN A 212 -1.35 -1.15 9.88
N PHE A 213 -0.58 -0.11 9.55
CA PHE A 213 -1.02 1.28 9.66
C PHE A 213 -2.24 1.55 8.78
N VAL A 214 -2.19 1.12 7.51
CA VAL A 214 -3.26 1.34 6.53
C VAL A 214 -4.57 0.68 6.95
N PHE A 215 -4.52 -0.57 7.41
CA PHE A 215 -5.71 -1.29 7.82
C PHE A 215 -6.14 -1.03 9.28
N GLY A 216 -5.40 -0.21 10.01
CA GLY A 216 -5.70 0.21 11.38
C GLY A 216 -6.22 1.64 11.53
N GLN A 217 -6.29 2.41 10.42
CA GLN A 217 -6.82 3.78 10.41
C GLN A 217 -8.32 3.84 10.62
#